data_5a0d06d0f47495772faf667cc6fedb73
#
_entry.id   5a0d06d0f47495772faf667cc6fedb73
#
_cell.length_a   1.000
_cell.length_b   1.000
_cell.length_c   1.000
_cell.angle_alpha   90.00
_cell.angle_beta   90.00
_cell.angle_gamma   90.00
#
_symmetry.space_group_name_H-M   'P 1'
#
loop_
_entity.id
_entity.type
_entity.pdbx_description
1 polymer ?
#
loop_
_entity_poly.entity_id
_entity_poly.type
_entity_poly.pdbx_seq_one_letter_code
_entity_poly.pdbx_strand_id
1 'polypeptide(L)'
;MKDLDKITDFIFQPMISYLGNKRKLLEHIEKYVIECKPKSALDGFCGSGVVSRLLKCYAKNIYVNDLEPYSIAIQKAYFSKLSETELEQCKLFLKALNDKVDDSIFHLEPPRISIISKYYSPKDSSSIKEGERCFYSTENGLRIDHYISLLHHYNELFTTDNLSSVTPEMRLVFRNIAMGNLLVKCSIHTNTSGVFKSFYKVDNIGHWGGYKEHDLQRILRPIVLESPIFYNNKCVSNYHIGTIHEFWEKQKTPIDFVYYDPPYNQHPYGSNYFMLNVIYFGITEANYSDRLKIDPDSISGIPKDWTRSDFNYSKSAFSAFSEMIDMTNSSHILISYNDNGMIKKEDIIEMLKNKGHEVSVEEIRYKNLKSRPNKKMDDKVSEYLFYSTAKNSFKNIE
;
A
#
# COMPACT_ATOMS: atom_id res chain seq x y z
N MET A 1 4.57 -29.43 2.05
CA MET A 1 5.71 -28.67 1.48
C MET A 1 5.30 -27.75 0.34
N LYS A 2 4.65 -28.23 -0.76
CA LYS A 2 4.26 -27.34 -1.89
C LYS A 2 3.35 -26.15 -1.53
N ASP A 3 2.53 -26.25 -0.50
CA ASP A 3 1.65 -25.14 -0.09
C ASP A 3 2.37 -24.08 0.75
N LEU A 4 3.39 -24.44 1.52
CA LEU A 4 4.19 -23.49 2.30
C LEU A 4 5.01 -22.56 1.40
N ASP A 5 5.62 -23.09 0.33
CA ASP A 5 6.37 -22.26 -0.62
C ASP A 5 5.44 -21.24 -1.31
N LYS A 6 4.24 -21.67 -1.74
CA LYS A 6 3.24 -20.79 -2.34
C LYS A 6 2.75 -19.69 -1.39
N ILE A 7 2.56 -20.02 -0.12
CA ILE A 7 2.18 -19.04 0.91
C ILE A 7 3.30 -18.02 1.10
N THR A 8 4.54 -18.48 1.20
CA THR A 8 5.72 -17.62 1.33
C THR A 8 5.85 -16.70 0.12
N ASP A 9 5.77 -17.24 -1.09
CA ASP A 9 5.83 -16.45 -2.32
C ASP A 9 4.70 -15.40 -2.38
N PHE A 10 3.47 -15.76 -2.00
CA PHE A 10 2.34 -14.84 -1.95
C PHE A 10 2.57 -13.72 -0.92
N ILE A 11 3.04 -14.03 0.29
CA ILE A 11 3.26 -13.04 1.35
C ILE A 11 4.41 -12.10 0.99
N PHE A 12 5.52 -12.64 0.47
CA PHE A 12 6.77 -11.90 0.26
C PHE A 12 6.99 -11.38 -1.16
N GLN A 13 6.04 -11.55 -2.08
CA GLN A 13 6.14 -10.96 -3.41
C GLN A 13 6.35 -9.42 -3.36
N PRO A 14 6.84 -8.80 -4.45
CA PRO A 14 7.09 -7.36 -4.49
C PRO A 14 5.87 -6.53 -4.05
N MET A 15 6.14 -5.51 -3.28
CA MET A 15 5.15 -4.56 -2.78
C MET A 15 5.76 -3.16 -2.77
N ILE A 16 4.94 -2.16 -2.49
CA ILE A 16 5.41 -0.78 -2.36
C ILE A 16 6.50 -0.66 -1.29
N SER A 17 7.49 0.20 -1.54
CA SER A 17 8.42 0.65 -0.51
C SER A 17 7.63 1.46 0.51
N TYR A 18 7.52 0.99 1.76
CA TYR A 18 6.61 1.56 2.74
C TYR A 18 7.30 1.77 4.08
N LEU A 19 7.18 2.99 4.63
CA LEU A 19 7.69 3.32 5.95
C LEU A 19 6.94 2.50 7.01
N GLY A 20 7.66 1.90 7.94
CA GLY A 20 7.05 1.07 8.97
C GLY A 20 6.58 -0.31 8.50
N ASN A 21 7.04 -0.79 7.33
CA ASN A 21 6.69 -2.12 6.82
C ASN A 21 7.02 -3.22 7.83
N LYS A 22 6.03 -4.06 8.15
CA LYS A 22 6.09 -5.09 9.20
C LYS A 22 6.64 -6.45 8.74
N ARG A 23 7.34 -6.52 7.57
CA ARG A 23 7.94 -7.78 7.08
C ARG A 23 8.82 -8.48 8.11
N LYS A 24 9.59 -7.71 8.88
CA LYS A 24 10.49 -8.24 9.92
C LYS A 24 9.76 -8.72 11.18
N LEU A 25 8.51 -8.35 11.33
CA LEU A 25 7.69 -8.70 12.49
C LEU A 25 6.67 -9.78 12.19
N LEU A 26 6.60 -10.27 10.93
CA LEU A 26 5.57 -11.24 10.53
C LEU A 26 5.58 -12.50 11.38
N GLU A 27 6.75 -13.06 11.70
CA GLU A 27 6.87 -14.27 12.55
C GLU A 27 6.29 -14.03 13.95
N HIS A 28 6.51 -12.84 14.53
CA HIS A 28 5.94 -12.47 15.82
C HIS A 28 4.42 -12.29 15.72
N ILE A 29 3.93 -11.63 14.68
CA ILE A 29 2.49 -11.42 14.45
C ILE A 29 1.78 -12.77 14.21
N GLU A 30 2.39 -13.64 13.39
CA GLU A 30 1.86 -14.95 13.04
C GLU A 30 1.61 -15.85 14.26
N LYS A 31 2.50 -15.79 15.26
CA LYS A 31 2.34 -16.50 16.52
C LYS A 31 1.00 -16.22 17.20
N TYR A 32 0.59 -14.95 17.27
CA TYR A 32 -0.69 -14.55 17.86
C TYR A 32 -1.88 -14.95 16.99
N VAL A 33 -1.73 -14.92 15.66
CA VAL A 33 -2.76 -15.38 14.73
C VAL A 33 -2.99 -16.89 14.86
N ILE A 34 -1.91 -17.68 14.98
CA ILE A 34 -1.98 -19.13 15.19
C ILE A 34 -2.63 -19.48 16.55
N GLU A 35 -2.30 -18.72 17.61
CA GLU A 35 -2.89 -18.88 18.92
C GLU A 35 -4.41 -18.62 18.90
N CYS A 36 -4.81 -17.52 18.28
CA CYS A 36 -6.22 -17.10 18.18
C CYS A 36 -7.06 -18.02 17.25
N LYS A 37 -6.50 -18.57 16.17
CA LYS A 37 -7.20 -19.34 15.13
C LYS A 37 -8.46 -18.64 14.60
N PRO A 38 -8.35 -17.40 14.11
CA PRO A 38 -9.51 -16.57 13.83
C PRO A 38 -10.33 -17.09 12.64
N LYS A 39 -11.65 -17.03 12.74
CA LYS A 39 -12.57 -17.18 11.59
C LYS A 39 -12.65 -15.88 10.81
N SER A 40 -12.59 -14.74 11.51
CA SER A 40 -12.59 -13.39 10.94
C SER A 40 -11.41 -12.57 11.46
N ALA A 41 -10.76 -11.82 10.58
CA ALA A 41 -9.64 -10.95 10.94
C ALA A 41 -9.76 -9.58 10.27
N LEU A 42 -9.28 -8.54 10.94
CA LEU A 42 -9.16 -7.18 10.41
C LEU A 42 -7.70 -6.74 10.41
N ASP A 43 -7.25 -6.20 9.28
CA ASP A 43 -6.08 -5.33 9.21
C ASP A 43 -6.58 -3.88 9.11
N GLY A 44 -6.48 -3.14 10.21
CA GLY A 44 -7.11 -1.82 10.35
C GLY A 44 -6.35 -0.69 9.68
N PHE A 45 -5.05 -0.89 9.34
CA PHE A 45 -4.16 0.07 8.69
C PHE A 45 -3.25 -0.70 7.73
N CYS A 46 -3.81 -1.18 6.63
CA CYS A 46 -3.14 -2.21 5.83
C CYS A 46 -1.86 -1.76 5.14
N GLY A 47 -1.70 -0.48 4.83
CA GLY A 47 -0.51 0.10 4.22
C GLY A 47 0.01 -0.70 3.03
N SER A 48 1.19 -1.33 3.17
CA SER A 48 1.77 -2.19 2.14
C SER A 48 1.03 -3.52 1.93
N GLY A 49 0.18 -3.92 2.89
CA GLY A 49 -0.62 -5.14 2.87
C GLY A 49 0.11 -6.41 3.29
N VAL A 50 1.31 -6.32 3.86
CA VAL A 50 2.06 -7.53 4.24
C VAL A 50 1.37 -8.32 5.35
N VAL A 51 0.77 -7.62 6.35
CA VAL A 51 0.00 -8.27 7.42
C VAL A 51 -1.34 -8.75 6.90
N SER A 52 -2.00 -7.98 6.03
CA SER A 52 -3.23 -8.42 5.36
C SER A 52 -3.03 -9.75 4.60
N ARG A 53 -1.89 -9.93 3.92
CA ARG A 53 -1.55 -11.18 3.21
C ARG A 53 -1.38 -12.35 4.18
N LEU A 54 -0.73 -12.11 5.31
CA LEU A 54 -0.60 -13.12 6.38
C LEU A 54 -1.99 -13.51 6.91
N LEU A 55 -2.81 -12.54 7.32
CA LEU A 55 -4.14 -12.79 7.87
C LEU A 55 -5.05 -13.54 6.89
N LYS A 56 -4.96 -13.23 5.58
CA LYS A 56 -5.69 -13.94 4.52
C LYS A 56 -5.38 -15.44 4.51
N CYS A 57 -4.18 -15.85 4.88
CA CYS A 57 -3.79 -17.26 4.91
C CYS A 57 -4.45 -18.03 6.04
N TYR A 58 -4.84 -17.37 7.13
CA TYR A 58 -5.36 -18.00 8.34
C TYR A 58 -6.87 -17.84 8.55
N ALA A 59 -7.44 -16.70 8.15
CA ALA A 59 -8.86 -16.41 8.38
C ALA A 59 -9.78 -16.93 7.26
N LYS A 60 -11.05 -17.17 7.59
CA LYS A 60 -12.11 -17.43 6.61
C LYS A 60 -12.66 -16.14 5.99
N ASN A 61 -12.66 -15.05 6.77
CA ASN A 61 -13.05 -13.72 6.34
C ASN A 61 -11.96 -12.73 6.75
N ILE A 62 -11.46 -11.96 5.79
CA ILE A 62 -10.56 -10.85 6.08
C ILE A 62 -11.24 -9.53 5.75
N TYR A 63 -11.09 -8.58 6.65
CA TYR A 63 -11.43 -7.18 6.47
C TYR A 63 -10.13 -6.39 6.33
N VAL A 64 -10.07 -5.52 5.34
CA VAL A 64 -8.88 -4.70 5.06
C VAL A 64 -9.32 -3.26 5.00
N ASN A 65 -8.77 -2.44 5.87
CA ASN A 65 -9.05 -1.01 5.95
C ASN A 65 -7.79 -0.19 5.74
N ASP A 66 -7.92 0.90 5.03
CA ASP A 66 -6.92 1.96 4.95
C ASP A 66 -7.57 3.29 4.57
N LEU A 67 -7.00 4.38 5.03
CA LEU A 67 -7.39 5.72 4.64
C LEU A 67 -6.97 6.03 3.19
N GLU A 68 -5.91 5.38 2.71
CA GLU A 68 -5.29 5.62 1.41
C GLU A 68 -5.87 4.68 0.34
N PRO A 69 -6.58 5.22 -0.68
CA PRO A 69 -7.21 4.42 -1.73
C PRO A 69 -6.24 3.52 -2.50
N TYR A 70 -4.99 3.97 -2.74
CA TYR A 70 -3.98 3.15 -3.41
C TYR A 70 -3.68 1.86 -2.64
N SER A 71 -3.67 1.93 -1.31
CA SER A 71 -3.40 0.78 -0.45
C SER A 71 -4.45 -0.31 -0.64
N ILE A 72 -5.72 0.07 -0.59
CA ILE A 72 -6.86 -0.84 -0.84
C ILE A 72 -6.86 -1.36 -2.28
N ALA A 73 -6.52 -0.53 -3.27
CA ALA A 73 -6.43 -0.98 -4.66
C ALA A 73 -5.38 -2.09 -4.85
N ILE A 74 -4.24 -1.97 -4.19
CA ILE A 74 -3.20 -3.01 -4.18
C ILE A 74 -3.75 -4.30 -3.55
N GLN A 75 -4.43 -4.22 -2.39
CA GLN A 75 -4.98 -5.43 -1.77
C GLN A 75 -6.07 -6.08 -2.63
N LYS A 76 -6.96 -5.31 -3.26
CA LYS A 76 -7.96 -5.85 -4.22
C LYS A 76 -7.30 -6.62 -5.36
N ALA A 77 -6.19 -6.09 -5.90
CA ALA A 77 -5.45 -6.74 -6.97
C ALA A 77 -4.86 -8.09 -6.51
N TYR A 78 -4.12 -8.09 -5.42
CA TYR A 78 -3.36 -9.26 -4.95
C TYR A 78 -4.23 -10.31 -4.27
N PHE A 79 -5.43 -9.95 -3.79
CA PHE A 79 -6.39 -10.88 -3.18
C PHE A 79 -7.41 -11.43 -4.17
N SER A 80 -7.31 -11.06 -5.43
CA SER A 80 -8.16 -11.61 -6.49
C SER A 80 -8.05 -13.13 -6.53
N LYS A 81 -9.15 -13.78 -6.84
CA LYS A 81 -9.24 -15.23 -7.02
C LYS A 81 -9.53 -15.51 -8.48
N LEU A 82 -8.67 -16.24 -9.11
CA LEU A 82 -8.78 -16.59 -10.53
C LEU A 82 -8.70 -18.10 -10.68
N SER A 83 -9.59 -18.70 -11.48
CA SER A 83 -9.40 -20.04 -12.01
C SER A 83 -8.18 -20.07 -12.93
N GLU A 84 -7.73 -21.26 -13.34
CA GLU A 84 -6.60 -21.39 -14.28
C GLU A 84 -6.90 -20.68 -15.61
N THR A 85 -8.11 -20.81 -16.12
CA THR A 85 -8.54 -20.13 -17.37
C THR A 85 -8.54 -18.63 -17.23
N GLU A 86 -9.10 -18.10 -16.13
CA GLU A 86 -9.13 -16.66 -15.85
C GLU A 86 -7.71 -16.11 -15.60
N LEU A 87 -6.81 -16.89 -15.03
CA LEU A 87 -5.41 -16.50 -14.85
C LEU A 87 -4.72 -16.35 -16.22
N GLU A 88 -4.91 -17.29 -17.13
CA GLU A 88 -4.36 -17.17 -18.50
C GLU A 88 -4.97 -15.98 -19.26
N GLN A 89 -6.27 -15.76 -19.14
CA GLN A 89 -6.92 -14.57 -19.71
C GLN A 89 -6.37 -13.27 -19.11
N CYS A 90 -6.11 -13.25 -17.80
CA CYS A 90 -5.49 -12.09 -17.13
C CYS A 90 -4.08 -11.82 -17.65
N LYS A 91 -3.27 -12.86 -17.85
CA LYS A 91 -1.93 -12.72 -18.45
C LYS A 91 -1.99 -12.17 -19.87
N LEU A 92 -2.94 -12.64 -20.69
CA LEU A 92 -3.17 -12.11 -22.03
C LEU A 92 -3.60 -10.64 -21.99
N PHE A 93 -4.44 -10.27 -21.05
CA PHE A 93 -4.86 -8.87 -20.85
C PHE A 93 -3.67 -7.97 -20.47
N LEU A 94 -2.83 -8.41 -19.50
CA LEU A 94 -1.63 -7.67 -19.11
C LEU A 94 -0.64 -7.55 -20.27
N LYS A 95 -0.47 -8.62 -21.04
CA LYS A 95 0.35 -8.59 -22.26
C LYS A 95 -0.18 -7.57 -23.26
N ALA A 96 -1.48 -7.58 -23.58
CA ALA A 96 -2.10 -6.64 -24.49
C ALA A 96 -1.95 -5.17 -24.02
N LEU A 97 -2.03 -4.93 -22.72
CA LEU A 97 -1.73 -3.62 -22.13
C LEU A 97 -0.28 -3.19 -22.39
N ASN A 98 0.68 -4.08 -22.10
CA ASN A 98 2.10 -3.80 -22.29
C ASN A 98 2.41 -3.55 -23.76
N ASP A 99 1.92 -4.41 -24.67
CA ASP A 99 2.14 -4.29 -26.12
C ASP A 99 1.62 -2.95 -26.64
N LYS A 100 0.42 -2.51 -26.21
CA LYS A 100 -0.13 -1.20 -26.60
C LYS A 100 0.68 -0.02 -26.06
N VAL A 101 1.20 -0.11 -24.83
CA VAL A 101 2.06 0.93 -24.27
C VAL A 101 3.39 0.98 -25.03
N ASP A 102 4.00 -0.17 -25.32
CA ASP A 102 5.26 -0.24 -26.08
C ASP A 102 5.08 0.33 -27.48
N ASP A 103 3.99 0.01 -28.15
CA ASP A 103 3.65 0.51 -29.50
C ASP A 103 3.44 2.04 -29.49
N SER A 104 2.68 2.56 -28.52
CA SER A 104 2.48 4.01 -28.37
C SER A 104 3.79 4.76 -28.08
N ILE A 105 4.67 4.20 -27.25
CA ILE A 105 6.01 4.78 -26.99
C ILE A 105 6.85 4.76 -28.27
N PHE A 106 6.85 3.65 -29.02
CA PHE A 106 7.61 3.51 -30.25
C PHE A 106 7.16 4.52 -31.33
N HIS A 107 5.84 4.72 -31.47
CA HIS A 107 5.27 5.66 -32.44
C HIS A 107 5.16 7.10 -31.94
N LEU A 108 5.66 7.40 -30.72
CA LEU A 108 5.61 8.72 -30.08
C LEU A 108 4.17 9.28 -29.96
N GLU A 109 3.20 8.39 -29.76
CA GLU A 109 1.80 8.79 -29.57
C GLU A 109 1.62 9.48 -28.20
N PRO A 110 0.89 10.61 -28.14
CA PRO A 110 0.59 11.23 -26.85
C PRO A 110 -0.46 10.41 -26.07
N PRO A 111 -0.31 10.26 -24.75
CA PRO A 111 -1.34 9.63 -23.92
C PRO A 111 -2.60 10.52 -23.85
N ARG A 112 -3.79 9.90 -23.80
CA ARG A 112 -5.08 10.62 -23.64
C ARG A 112 -5.15 11.38 -22.32
N ILE A 113 -4.50 10.87 -21.26
CA ILE A 113 -4.41 11.48 -19.93
C ILE A 113 -2.92 11.69 -19.64
N SER A 114 -2.50 12.94 -19.49
CA SER A 114 -1.11 13.32 -19.22
C SER A 114 -1.01 13.97 -17.84
N ILE A 115 -0.59 13.21 -16.84
CA ILE A 115 -0.40 13.68 -15.47
C ILE A 115 1.05 13.50 -15.04
N ILE A 116 1.59 12.28 -15.16
CA ILE A 116 2.92 11.94 -14.66
C ILE A 116 4.00 12.53 -15.56
N SER A 117 3.87 12.39 -16.86
CA SER A 117 4.81 12.99 -17.82
C SER A 117 4.81 14.53 -17.74
N LYS A 118 3.65 15.13 -17.47
CA LYS A 118 3.50 16.59 -17.40
C LYS A 118 4.04 17.21 -16.10
N TYR A 119 3.79 16.58 -14.96
CA TYR A 119 4.01 17.20 -13.66
C TYR A 119 5.13 16.56 -12.84
N TYR A 120 5.54 15.32 -13.13
CA TYR A 120 6.41 14.53 -12.28
C TYR A 120 7.60 13.88 -12.99
N SER A 121 7.76 14.17 -14.28
CA SER A 121 8.92 13.75 -15.09
C SER A 121 9.55 14.95 -15.77
N PRO A 122 10.88 14.91 -16.06
CA PRO A 122 11.51 15.94 -16.88
C PRO A 122 11.07 15.79 -18.34
N LYS A 123 11.20 16.85 -19.13
CA LYS A 123 10.94 16.83 -20.56
C LYS A 123 11.95 15.94 -21.29
N ASP A 124 13.19 15.95 -20.85
CA ASP A 124 14.27 15.14 -21.37
C ASP A 124 15.11 14.57 -20.22
N SER A 125 15.11 13.23 -20.07
CA SER A 125 15.84 12.52 -19.04
C SER A 125 17.37 12.65 -19.16
N SER A 126 17.89 12.98 -20.35
CA SER A 126 19.32 13.20 -20.58
C SER A 126 19.78 14.62 -20.25
N SER A 127 18.85 15.57 -20.13
CA SER A 127 19.13 17.01 -19.92
C SER A 127 18.09 17.66 -19.01
N ILE A 128 18.07 17.21 -17.73
CA ILE A 128 17.14 17.70 -16.71
C ILE A 128 17.48 19.17 -16.39
N LYS A 129 16.46 20.04 -16.38
CA LYS A 129 16.62 21.47 -16.08
C LYS A 129 16.22 21.78 -14.64
N GLU A 130 16.72 22.89 -14.12
CA GLU A 130 16.29 23.42 -12.83
C GLU A 130 14.78 23.66 -12.83
N GLY A 131 14.11 23.28 -11.74
CA GLY A 131 12.66 23.38 -11.59
C GLY A 131 11.88 22.19 -12.15
N GLU A 132 12.49 21.32 -12.97
CA GLU A 132 11.82 20.10 -13.41
C GLU A 132 11.79 19.04 -12.30
N ARG A 133 10.63 18.37 -12.15
CA ARG A 133 10.51 17.24 -11.25
C ARG A 133 11.02 15.97 -11.94
N CYS A 134 11.69 15.13 -11.15
CA CYS A 134 12.42 13.99 -11.65
C CYS A 134 12.08 12.73 -10.83
N PHE A 135 10.75 12.46 -10.66
CA PHE A 135 10.28 11.25 -9.99
C PHE A 135 10.36 10.03 -10.89
N TYR A 136 10.09 10.21 -12.17
CA TYR A 136 10.19 9.17 -13.21
C TYR A 136 10.98 9.71 -14.40
N SER A 137 11.64 8.81 -15.15
CA SER A 137 12.20 9.16 -16.44
C SER A 137 11.11 9.66 -17.39
N THR A 138 11.49 10.40 -18.43
CA THR A 138 10.57 10.85 -19.50
C THR A 138 9.79 9.66 -20.06
N GLU A 139 10.46 8.55 -20.35
CA GLU A 139 9.83 7.33 -20.86
C GLU A 139 8.87 6.73 -19.85
N ASN A 140 9.30 6.48 -18.58
CA ASN A 140 8.42 5.91 -17.57
C ASN A 140 7.24 6.81 -17.22
N GLY A 141 7.42 8.14 -17.28
CA GLY A 141 6.31 9.08 -17.12
C GLY A 141 5.24 8.93 -18.22
N LEU A 142 5.67 8.80 -19.46
CA LEU A 142 4.76 8.54 -20.60
C LEU A 142 4.11 7.16 -20.49
N ARG A 143 4.88 6.11 -20.15
CA ARG A 143 4.35 4.75 -19.94
C ARG A 143 3.26 4.73 -18.88
N ILE A 144 3.48 5.39 -17.74
CA ILE A 144 2.47 5.48 -16.66
C ILE A 144 1.21 6.18 -17.17
N ASP A 145 1.32 7.28 -17.91
CA ASP A 145 0.18 8.00 -18.46
C ASP A 145 -0.58 7.18 -19.51
N HIS A 146 0.11 6.38 -20.32
CA HIS A 146 -0.55 5.42 -21.23
C HIS A 146 -1.30 4.33 -20.47
N TYR A 147 -0.70 3.75 -19.40
CA TYR A 147 -1.40 2.80 -18.53
C TYR A 147 -2.62 3.43 -17.85
N ILE A 148 -2.51 4.66 -17.34
CA ILE A 148 -3.65 5.40 -16.77
C ILE A 148 -4.77 5.52 -17.81
N SER A 149 -4.45 5.97 -19.00
CA SER A 149 -5.40 6.16 -20.10
C SER A 149 -6.10 4.86 -20.51
N LEU A 150 -5.33 3.78 -20.70
CA LEU A 150 -5.85 2.47 -21.07
C LEU A 150 -6.70 1.84 -19.98
N LEU A 151 -6.29 1.98 -18.70
CA LEU A 151 -7.04 1.45 -17.55
C LEU A 151 -8.29 2.28 -17.24
N HIS A 152 -8.30 3.56 -17.56
CA HIS A 152 -9.51 4.39 -17.50
C HIS A 152 -10.55 3.91 -18.52
N HIS A 153 -10.11 3.59 -19.74
CA HIS A 153 -10.94 3.10 -20.85
C HIS A 153 -10.82 1.58 -21.08
N TYR A 154 -10.61 0.80 -20.03
CA TYR A 154 -10.21 -0.61 -20.09
C TYR A 154 -11.14 -1.51 -20.94
N ASN A 155 -12.41 -1.17 -21.11
CA ASN A 155 -13.34 -1.94 -21.93
C ASN A 155 -12.95 -2.00 -23.40
N GLU A 156 -12.21 -1.01 -23.91
CA GLU A 156 -11.69 -0.98 -25.28
C GLU A 156 -10.69 -2.10 -25.57
N LEU A 157 -10.08 -2.69 -24.52
CA LEU A 157 -9.10 -3.76 -24.64
C LEU A 157 -9.73 -5.15 -24.84
N PHE A 158 -11.04 -5.29 -24.61
CA PHE A 158 -11.75 -6.58 -24.70
C PHE A 158 -12.48 -6.78 -26.04
N THR A 159 -12.00 -6.14 -27.08
CA THR A 159 -12.55 -6.25 -28.46
C THR A 159 -11.83 -7.29 -29.30
N THR A 160 -10.66 -7.79 -28.85
CA THR A 160 -9.90 -8.84 -29.54
C THR A 160 -10.48 -10.22 -29.29
N ASP A 161 -10.35 -11.15 -30.25
CA ASP A 161 -10.93 -12.49 -30.19
C ASP A 161 -10.57 -13.26 -28.91
N ASN A 162 -9.33 -13.09 -28.42
CA ASN A 162 -8.83 -13.78 -27.21
C ASN A 162 -9.41 -13.24 -25.90
N LEU A 163 -9.95 -12.02 -25.88
CA LEU A 163 -10.46 -11.34 -24.69
C LEU A 163 -11.95 -11.01 -24.76
N SER A 164 -12.56 -11.15 -25.93
CA SER A 164 -13.99 -10.82 -26.15
C SER A 164 -14.94 -11.65 -25.28
N SER A 165 -14.56 -12.88 -24.95
CA SER A 165 -15.34 -13.80 -24.11
C SER A 165 -15.27 -13.49 -22.61
N VAL A 166 -14.41 -12.56 -22.15
CA VAL A 166 -14.28 -12.19 -20.74
C VAL A 166 -15.51 -11.42 -20.28
N THR A 167 -16.15 -11.87 -19.20
CA THR A 167 -17.37 -11.22 -18.67
C THR A 167 -17.09 -9.81 -18.14
N PRO A 168 -18.08 -8.90 -18.12
CA PRO A 168 -17.90 -7.54 -17.62
C PRO A 168 -17.35 -7.51 -16.17
N GLU A 169 -17.80 -8.41 -15.31
CA GLU A 169 -17.33 -8.52 -13.92
C GLU A 169 -15.85 -8.90 -13.89
N MET A 170 -15.44 -9.85 -14.72
CA MET A 170 -14.03 -10.28 -14.79
C MET A 170 -13.13 -9.23 -15.44
N ARG A 171 -13.64 -8.45 -16.40
CA ARG A 171 -12.92 -7.27 -16.95
C ARG A 171 -12.55 -6.27 -15.86
N LEU A 172 -13.49 -6.01 -14.92
CA LEU A 172 -13.22 -5.14 -13.78
C LEU A 172 -12.17 -5.74 -12.84
N VAL A 173 -12.20 -7.06 -12.62
CA VAL A 173 -11.16 -7.76 -11.84
C VAL A 173 -9.79 -7.60 -12.49
N PHE A 174 -9.67 -7.83 -13.80
CA PHE A 174 -8.40 -7.67 -14.54
C PHE A 174 -7.89 -6.23 -14.51
N ARG A 175 -8.78 -5.26 -14.67
CA ARG A 175 -8.45 -3.84 -14.49
C ARG A 175 -7.87 -3.56 -13.11
N ASN A 176 -8.51 -4.06 -12.05
CA ASN A 176 -8.04 -3.88 -10.68
C ASN A 176 -6.68 -4.55 -10.44
N ILE A 177 -6.44 -5.73 -11.02
CA ILE A 177 -5.14 -6.41 -10.98
C ILE A 177 -4.08 -5.56 -11.66
N ALA A 178 -4.34 -5.06 -12.84
CA ALA A 178 -3.40 -4.21 -13.57
C ALA A 178 -3.12 -2.89 -12.83
N MET A 179 -4.15 -2.24 -12.27
CA MET A 179 -4.02 -1.03 -11.48
C MET A 179 -3.15 -1.26 -10.23
N GLY A 180 -3.42 -2.28 -9.43
CA GLY A 180 -2.62 -2.57 -8.24
C GLY A 180 -1.17 -2.94 -8.57
N ASN A 181 -0.95 -3.66 -9.67
CA ASN A 181 0.40 -3.96 -10.16
C ASN A 181 1.12 -2.67 -10.62
N LEU A 182 0.45 -1.80 -11.36
CA LEU A 182 1.01 -0.50 -11.76
C LEU A 182 1.45 0.33 -10.55
N LEU A 183 0.60 0.43 -9.52
CA LEU A 183 0.94 1.16 -8.28
C LEU A 183 2.20 0.61 -7.62
N VAL A 184 2.36 -0.71 -7.56
CA VAL A 184 3.57 -1.35 -7.03
C VAL A 184 4.78 -1.05 -7.92
N LYS A 185 4.67 -1.19 -9.24
CA LYS A 185 5.76 -0.87 -10.19
C LYS A 185 6.16 0.60 -10.10
N CYS A 186 5.20 1.52 -10.01
CA CYS A 186 5.48 2.95 -9.83
C CYS A 186 6.24 3.25 -8.53
N SER A 187 5.92 2.56 -7.44
CA SER A 187 6.70 2.69 -6.18
C SER A 187 8.13 2.13 -6.31
N ILE A 188 8.31 1.06 -7.08
CA ILE A 188 9.63 0.44 -7.28
C ILE A 188 10.52 1.29 -8.20
N HIS A 189 9.99 1.78 -9.31
CA HIS A 189 10.75 2.46 -10.36
C HIS A 189 10.87 3.98 -10.17
N THR A 190 10.47 4.50 -9.01
CA THR A 190 10.59 5.93 -8.70
C THR A 190 12.02 6.36 -8.33
N ASN A 191 12.40 7.59 -8.69
CA ASN A 191 13.69 8.22 -8.37
C ASN A 191 13.68 8.84 -6.97
N THR A 192 13.37 8.03 -5.96
CA THR A 192 13.25 8.47 -4.56
C THR A 192 13.91 7.47 -3.61
N SER A 193 14.11 7.91 -2.38
CA SER A 193 14.59 7.06 -1.28
C SER A 193 13.48 6.26 -0.57
N GLY A 194 12.32 6.06 -1.21
CA GLY A 194 11.20 5.27 -0.69
C GLY A 194 9.94 6.05 -0.33
N VAL A 195 9.97 7.40 -0.37
CA VAL A 195 8.80 8.29 -0.23
C VAL A 195 8.80 9.36 -1.30
N PHE A 196 7.61 9.84 -1.70
CA PHE A 196 7.47 10.81 -2.80
C PHE A 196 7.60 12.28 -2.37
N LYS A 197 8.07 12.57 -1.15
CA LYS A 197 8.30 13.96 -0.70
C LYS A 197 9.45 14.67 -1.41
N SER A 198 10.38 13.91 -1.96
CA SER A 198 11.52 14.44 -2.70
C SER A 198 12.05 13.40 -3.67
N PHE A 199 12.62 13.84 -4.77
CA PHE A 199 13.43 13.04 -5.67
C PHE A 199 14.92 13.37 -5.49
N TYR A 200 15.81 12.54 -6.02
CA TYR A 200 17.24 12.77 -5.92
C TYR A 200 17.67 14.01 -6.70
N LYS A 201 18.56 14.81 -6.11
CA LYS A 201 19.05 16.08 -6.65
C LYS A 201 20.54 16.26 -6.40
N VAL A 202 21.19 16.96 -7.31
CA VAL A 202 22.54 17.55 -7.15
C VAL A 202 22.42 19.02 -7.54
N ASP A 203 22.86 19.92 -6.69
CA ASP A 203 22.81 21.39 -6.92
C ASP A 203 21.41 21.90 -7.33
N ASN A 204 20.37 21.42 -6.68
CA ASN A 204 18.94 21.69 -6.94
C ASN A 204 18.38 21.16 -8.27
N ILE A 205 19.19 20.53 -9.10
CA ILE A 205 18.76 19.89 -10.36
C ILE A 205 18.48 18.41 -10.09
N GLY A 206 17.43 17.87 -10.70
CA GLY A 206 17.09 16.45 -10.62
C GLY A 206 18.27 15.58 -11.11
N HIS A 207 18.57 14.53 -10.35
CA HIS A 207 19.65 13.60 -10.68
C HIS A 207 19.16 12.15 -10.55
N TRP A 208 19.60 11.26 -11.44
CA TRP A 208 19.19 9.86 -11.40
C TRP A 208 20.00 9.03 -10.44
N GLY A 209 19.36 8.08 -9.76
CA GLY A 209 20.01 6.95 -9.09
C GLY A 209 20.49 7.18 -7.66
N GLY A 210 20.36 8.38 -7.10
CA GLY A 210 20.78 8.68 -5.73
C GLY A 210 22.30 8.60 -5.52
N TYR A 211 22.74 8.22 -4.31
CA TYR A 211 24.17 8.18 -3.97
C TYR A 211 24.93 7.19 -4.87
N LYS A 212 25.94 7.67 -5.60
CA LYS A 212 26.74 6.88 -6.55
C LYS A 212 25.90 6.12 -7.59
N GLU A 213 24.74 6.63 -7.94
CA GLU A 213 23.86 6.04 -8.96
C GLU A 213 23.44 4.57 -8.71
N HIS A 214 23.48 4.12 -7.45
CA HIS A 214 23.15 2.72 -7.10
C HIS A 214 21.76 2.28 -7.57
N ASP A 215 20.83 3.22 -7.67
CA ASP A 215 19.43 2.94 -8.05
C ASP A 215 19.16 3.15 -9.56
N LEU A 216 20.15 3.53 -10.36
CA LEU A 216 19.98 3.96 -11.75
C LEU A 216 19.24 2.92 -12.60
N GLN A 217 19.70 1.66 -12.58
CA GLN A 217 19.08 0.58 -13.35
C GLN A 217 17.63 0.34 -12.96
N ARG A 218 17.31 0.40 -11.67
CA ARG A 218 15.95 0.24 -11.17
C ARG A 218 15.04 1.35 -11.66
N ILE A 219 15.52 2.61 -11.64
CA ILE A 219 14.74 3.80 -11.98
C ILE A 219 14.49 3.89 -13.48
N LEU A 220 15.51 3.64 -14.29
CA LEU A 220 15.44 3.80 -15.76
C LEU A 220 14.85 2.58 -16.47
N ARG A 221 14.75 1.41 -15.79
CA ARG A 221 14.12 0.23 -16.38
C ARG A 221 12.66 0.53 -16.75
N PRO A 222 12.23 0.21 -17.98
CA PRO A 222 10.84 0.39 -18.39
C PRO A 222 9.84 -0.30 -17.45
N ILE A 223 8.75 0.40 -17.11
CA ILE A 223 7.66 -0.17 -16.34
C ILE A 223 6.87 -1.12 -17.23
N VAL A 224 6.81 -2.38 -16.84
CA VAL A 224 6.06 -3.46 -17.49
C VAL A 224 5.22 -4.15 -16.45
N LEU A 225 3.94 -4.40 -16.73
CA LEU A 225 3.01 -5.07 -15.84
C LEU A 225 3.16 -6.58 -15.92
N GLU A 226 3.12 -7.23 -14.77
CA GLU A 226 3.25 -8.68 -14.61
C GLU A 226 2.13 -9.22 -13.75
N SER A 227 1.75 -10.49 -13.96
CA SER A 227 0.74 -11.11 -13.11
C SER A 227 1.26 -11.26 -11.68
N PRO A 228 0.51 -10.80 -10.66
CA PRO A 228 0.83 -11.10 -9.27
C PRO A 228 0.78 -12.61 -8.99
N ILE A 229 1.43 -13.02 -7.89
CA ILE A 229 1.27 -14.35 -7.34
C ILE A 229 -0.02 -14.36 -6.53
N PHE A 230 -0.99 -15.18 -6.94
CA PHE A 230 -2.27 -15.33 -6.24
C PHE A 230 -2.24 -16.52 -5.28
N TYR A 231 -2.92 -16.35 -4.14
CA TYR A 231 -3.19 -17.43 -3.20
C TYR A 231 -4.70 -17.69 -3.15
N ASN A 232 -5.15 -18.68 -3.91
CA ASN A 232 -6.54 -19.08 -4.04
C ASN A 232 -6.97 -19.97 -2.88
N ASN A 233 -7.36 -19.36 -1.77
CA ASN A 233 -7.98 -20.04 -0.64
C ASN A 233 -9.48 -19.69 -0.52
N LYS A 234 -10.18 -20.30 0.46
CA LYS A 234 -11.62 -20.03 0.70
C LYS A 234 -11.88 -18.70 1.43
N CYS A 235 -10.84 -17.93 1.80
CA CYS A 235 -10.99 -16.68 2.53
C CYS A 235 -11.77 -15.65 1.70
N VAL A 236 -12.82 -15.07 2.28
CA VAL A 236 -13.58 -13.94 1.71
C VAL A 236 -12.90 -12.65 2.12
N SER A 237 -12.66 -11.74 1.16
CA SER A 237 -11.98 -10.47 1.39
C SER A 237 -12.95 -9.31 1.28
N ASN A 238 -12.98 -8.46 2.31
CA ASN A 238 -13.81 -7.28 2.43
C ASN A 238 -12.91 -6.05 2.53
N TYR A 239 -13.28 -4.95 1.86
CA TYR A 239 -12.43 -3.77 1.73
C TYR A 239 -13.18 -2.51 2.15
N HIS A 240 -12.50 -1.65 2.91
CA HIS A 240 -12.99 -0.33 3.27
C HIS A 240 -11.91 0.72 3.00
N ILE A 241 -12.31 1.83 2.36
CA ILE A 241 -11.49 3.03 2.19
C ILE A 241 -12.08 4.09 3.11
N GLY A 242 -11.32 4.51 4.10
CA GLY A 242 -11.75 5.49 5.08
C GLY A 242 -11.03 5.34 6.40
N THR A 243 -11.45 6.10 7.39
CA THR A 243 -10.92 6.02 8.74
C THR A 243 -11.32 4.70 9.40
N ILE A 244 -10.53 4.28 10.39
CA ILE A 244 -10.88 3.09 11.19
C ILE A 244 -12.16 3.29 12.00
N HIS A 245 -12.48 4.54 12.37
CA HIS A 245 -13.72 4.90 13.06
C HIS A 245 -14.93 4.69 12.14
N GLU A 246 -14.88 5.19 10.90
CA GLU A 246 -15.93 4.94 9.88
C GLU A 246 -16.09 3.44 9.56
N PHE A 247 -15.00 2.66 9.61
CA PHE A 247 -15.10 1.22 9.49
C PHE A 247 -15.93 0.61 10.62
N TRP A 248 -15.64 0.95 11.90
CA TRP A 248 -16.38 0.42 13.04
C TRP A 248 -17.79 0.96 13.16
N GLU A 249 -18.10 2.15 12.67
CA GLU A 249 -19.46 2.66 12.57
C GLU A 249 -20.34 1.75 11.68
N LYS A 250 -19.77 1.17 10.62
CA LYS A 250 -20.46 0.30 9.66
C LYS A 250 -20.43 -1.17 10.08
N GLN A 251 -19.34 -1.61 10.70
CA GLN A 251 -19.13 -3.02 11.10
C GLN A 251 -19.80 -3.32 12.44
N LYS A 252 -20.97 -3.98 12.38
CA LYS A 252 -21.77 -4.28 13.58
C LYS A 252 -21.49 -5.66 14.17
N THR A 253 -21.01 -6.61 13.37
CA THR A 253 -20.66 -7.95 13.83
C THR A 253 -19.25 -7.99 14.41
N PRO A 254 -19.02 -8.75 15.51
CA PRO A 254 -17.69 -8.92 16.06
C PRO A 254 -16.71 -9.52 15.05
N ILE A 255 -15.43 -9.15 15.18
CA ILE A 255 -14.32 -9.74 14.44
C ILE A 255 -13.42 -10.46 15.44
N ASP A 256 -13.03 -11.72 15.15
CA ASP A 256 -12.30 -12.55 16.11
C ASP A 256 -10.92 -11.97 16.43
N PHE A 257 -10.19 -11.49 15.41
CA PHE A 257 -8.83 -10.96 15.55
C PHE A 257 -8.68 -9.63 14.82
N VAL A 258 -8.18 -8.63 15.52
CA VAL A 258 -7.93 -7.29 14.95
C VAL A 258 -6.46 -6.96 15.08
N TYR A 259 -5.85 -6.54 13.97
CA TYR A 259 -4.50 -6.01 13.93
C TYR A 259 -4.51 -4.52 13.64
N TYR A 260 -3.78 -3.74 14.44
CA TYR A 260 -3.60 -2.31 14.29
C TYR A 260 -2.13 -1.93 14.21
N ASP A 261 -1.80 -1.12 13.21
CA ASP A 261 -0.51 -0.46 13.02
C ASP A 261 -0.77 1.01 12.64
N PRO A 262 -1.37 1.80 13.55
CA PRO A 262 -1.72 3.18 13.26
C PRO A 262 -0.48 4.05 13.07
N PRO A 263 -0.57 5.16 12.32
CA PRO A 263 0.51 6.15 12.24
C PRO A 263 0.93 6.59 13.64
N TYR A 264 2.23 6.53 13.93
CA TYR A 264 2.79 6.85 15.25
C TYR A 264 3.60 8.15 15.27
N ASN A 265 3.75 8.85 14.12
CA ASN A 265 4.55 10.06 14.00
C ASN A 265 3.88 11.12 13.11
N GLN A 266 4.50 12.31 13.05
CA GLN A 266 4.02 13.46 12.30
C GLN A 266 4.28 13.39 10.78
N HIS A 267 4.51 12.21 10.21
CA HIS A 267 4.78 12.02 8.79
C HIS A 267 3.59 11.38 8.06
N PRO A 268 2.62 12.20 7.56
CA PRO A 268 1.39 11.67 6.99
C PRO A 268 1.64 10.83 5.74
N TYR A 269 1.00 9.67 5.66
CA TYR A 269 1.11 8.76 4.53
C TYR A 269 0.51 9.36 3.26
N GLY A 270 -0.58 10.12 3.35
CA GLY A 270 -1.18 10.81 2.21
C GLY A 270 -0.21 11.74 1.49
N SER A 271 0.66 12.46 2.21
CA SER A 271 1.70 13.29 1.59
C SER A 271 2.97 12.51 1.23
N ASN A 272 3.30 11.43 1.98
CA ASN A 272 4.47 10.60 1.69
C ASN A 272 4.30 9.78 0.41
N TYR A 273 3.08 9.33 0.14
CA TYR A 273 2.73 8.42 -0.96
C TYR A 273 1.70 9.03 -1.93
N PHE A 274 1.56 10.36 -1.94
CA PHE A 274 0.58 11.07 -2.76
C PHE A 274 0.59 10.66 -4.23
N MET A 275 1.76 10.33 -4.78
CA MET A 275 1.92 9.91 -6.17
C MET A 275 1.08 8.69 -6.51
N LEU A 276 0.98 7.74 -5.58
CA LEU A 276 0.17 6.54 -5.78
C LEU A 276 -1.33 6.88 -5.81
N ASN A 277 -1.79 7.85 -5.00
CA ASN A 277 -3.14 8.37 -5.09
C ASN A 277 -3.38 9.15 -6.41
N VAL A 278 -2.41 9.94 -6.87
CA VAL A 278 -2.51 10.63 -8.17
C VAL A 278 -2.72 9.62 -9.31
N ILE A 279 -1.97 8.52 -9.32
CA ILE A 279 -2.13 7.45 -10.32
C ILE A 279 -3.49 6.75 -10.15
N TYR A 280 -3.87 6.40 -8.91
CA TYR A 280 -5.15 5.77 -8.62
C TYR A 280 -6.33 6.62 -9.10
N PHE A 281 -6.37 7.91 -8.76
CA PHE A 281 -7.45 8.81 -9.18
C PHE A 281 -7.43 9.08 -10.68
N GLY A 282 -6.25 9.17 -11.30
CA GLY A 282 -6.12 9.27 -12.75
C GLY A 282 -6.78 8.09 -13.51
N ILE A 283 -6.76 6.89 -12.91
CA ILE A 283 -7.42 5.70 -13.46
C ILE A 283 -8.92 5.69 -13.14
N THR A 284 -9.32 6.07 -11.92
CA THR A 284 -10.66 5.81 -11.38
C THR A 284 -11.64 6.96 -11.58
N GLU A 285 -11.17 8.18 -11.79
CA GLU A 285 -12.01 9.37 -11.83
C GLU A 285 -11.92 10.10 -13.17
N ALA A 286 -13.07 10.37 -13.75
CA ALA A 286 -13.16 11.19 -14.94
C ALA A 286 -12.65 12.62 -14.64
N ASN A 287 -11.87 13.18 -15.58
CA ASN A 287 -11.34 14.55 -15.51
C ASN A 287 -10.49 14.85 -14.27
N TYR A 288 -9.86 13.83 -13.65
CA TYR A 288 -8.97 14.06 -12.51
C TYR A 288 -7.82 15.01 -12.84
N SER A 289 -7.26 14.93 -14.06
CA SER A 289 -6.22 15.83 -14.56
C SER A 289 -6.59 17.31 -14.49
N ASP A 290 -7.87 17.64 -14.68
CA ASP A 290 -8.35 19.02 -14.75
C ASP A 290 -8.55 19.61 -13.35
N ARG A 291 -8.86 18.77 -12.36
CA ARG A 291 -9.04 19.18 -10.97
C ARG A 291 -7.80 19.06 -10.10
N LEU A 292 -6.75 18.43 -10.61
CA LEU A 292 -5.49 18.25 -9.89
C LEU A 292 -4.81 19.62 -9.64
N LYS A 293 -4.81 20.06 -8.39
CA LYS A 293 -4.22 21.34 -7.97
C LYS A 293 -2.83 21.12 -7.39
N ILE A 294 -1.82 21.36 -8.23
CA ILE A 294 -0.41 21.34 -7.83
C ILE A 294 0.06 22.79 -7.69
N ASP A 295 0.72 23.11 -6.58
CA ASP A 295 1.40 24.37 -6.43
C ASP A 295 2.61 24.39 -7.39
N PRO A 296 2.68 25.35 -8.33
CA PRO A 296 3.82 25.44 -9.25
C PRO A 296 5.18 25.56 -8.52
N ASP A 297 5.21 26.26 -7.38
CA ASP A 297 6.41 26.50 -6.59
C ASP A 297 6.74 25.31 -5.65
N SER A 298 5.87 24.34 -5.54
CA SER A 298 6.12 23.14 -4.76
C SER A 298 7.17 22.27 -5.42
N ILE A 299 8.28 22.04 -4.72
CA ILE A 299 9.39 21.21 -5.21
C ILE A 299 8.90 19.79 -5.58
N SER A 300 8.11 19.16 -4.73
CA SER A 300 7.62 17.80 -4.93
C SER A 300 6.29 17.70 -5.67
N GLY A 301 5.57 18.82 -5.81
CA GLY A 301 4.26 18.82 -6.49
C GLY A 301 3.18 18.04 -5.77
N ILE A 302 3.18 18.02 -4.44
CA ILE A 302 2.14 17.36 -3.64
C ILE A 302 0.80 18.07 -3.90
N PRO A 303 -0.29 17.36 -4.27
CA PRO A 303 -1.62 17.95 -4.38
C PRO A 303 -2.06 18.61 -3.09
N LYS A 304 -2.84 19.71 -3.16
CA LYS A 304 -3.28 20.44 -1.96
C LYS A 304 -4.29 19.65 -1.10
N ASP A 305 -4.98 18.71 -1.71
CA ASP A 305 -6.06 17.88 -1.14
C ASP A 305 -5.61 16.47 -0.70
N TRP A 306 -4.30 16.31 -0.38
CA TRP A 306 -3.80 15.03 0.12
C TRP A 306 -4.47 14.62 1.44
N THR A 307 -4.59 13.31 1.66
CA THR A 307 -5.30 12.69 2.79
C THR A 307 -4.62 12.97 4.14
N ARG A 308 -5.40 13.32 5.17
CA ARG A 308 -4.93 13.61 6.52
C ARG A 308 -5.51 12.63 7.52
N SER A 309 -4.69 12.17 8.47
CA SER A 309 -5.09 11.26 9.54
C SER A 309 -4.90 11.93 10.91
N ASP A 310 -5.90 11.82 11.78
CA ASP A 310 -5.82 12.34 13.16
C ASP A 310 -4.72 11.69 13.98
N PHE A 311 -4.31 10.47 13.64
CA PHE A 311 -3.18 9.77 14.24
C PHE A 311 -1.82 10.45 13.96
N ASN A 312 -1.73 11.39 13.02
CA ASN A 312 -0.47 12.09 12.69
C ASN A 312 -0.29 13.42 13.46
N TYR A 313 -1.24 13.83 14.28
CA TYR A 313 -1.17 15.11 15.00
C TYR A 313 -1.18 14.89 16.50
N SER A 314 -0.19 15.44 17.21
CA SER A 314 -0.04 15.29 18.67
C SER A 314 -1.27 15.71 19.47
N LYS A 315 -2.08 16.64 18.94
CA LYS A 315 -3.31 17.13 19.59
C LYS A 315 -4.49 16.15 19.49
N SER A 316 -4.56 15.34 18.46
CA SER A 316 -5.69 14.43 18.19
C SER A 316 -5.33 12.95 18.30
N ALA A 317 -4.04 12.60 18.19
CA ALA A 317 -3.62 11.20 18.14
C ALA A 317 -4.09 10.37 19.36
N PHE A 318 -4.01 10.94 20.57
CA PHE A 318 -4.43 10.25 21.80
C PHE A 318 -5.94 9.97 21.77
N SER A 319 -6.77 10.97 21.48
CA SER A 319 -8.23 10.80 21.43
C SER A 319 -8.66 9.86 20.32
N ALA A 320 -8.09 9.99 19.11
CA ALA A 320 -8.37 9.10 17.99
C ALA A 320 -8.00 7.64 18.30
N PHE A 321 -6.88 7.43 19.02
CA PHE A 321 -6.46 6.09 19.41
C PHE A 321 -7.38 5.49 20.50
N SER A 322 -7.75 6.29 21.52
CA SER A 322 -8.68 5.86 22.57
C SER A 322 -10.04 5.49 21.97
N GLU A 323 -10.58 6.34 21.10
CA GLU A 323 -11.86 6.08 20.41
C GLU A 323 -11.79 4.83 19.55
N MET A 324 -10.70 4.63 18.80
CA MET A 324 -10.48 3.39 18.03
C MET A 324 -10.56 2.15 18.93
N ILE A 325 -9.89 2.17 20.09
CA ILE A 325 -9.94 1.04 21.03
C ILE A 325 -11.36 0.85 21.55
N ASP A 326 -12.06 1.91 21.93
CA ASP A 326 -13.42 1.84 22.48
C ASP A 326 -14.42 1.28 21.47
N MET A 327 -14.32 1.69 20.20
CA MET A 327 -15.19 1.21 19.12
C MET A 327 -14.87 -0.22 18.68
N THR A 328 -13.67 -0.74 18.95
CA THR A 328 -13.25 -2.07 18.49
C THR A 328 -14.11 -3.17 19.10
N ASN A 329 -14.85 -3.90 18.27
CA ASN A 329 -15.66 -5.05 18.68
C ASN A 329 -14.93 -6.36 18.33
N SER A 330 -13.99 -6.75 19.19
CA SER A 330 -13.16 -7.96 19.01
C SER A 330 -12.74 -8.54 20.35
N SER A 331 -12.59 -9.87 20.38
CA SER A 331 -12.05 -10.57 21.54
C SER A 331 -10.52 -10.61 21.58
N HIS A 332 -9.84 -10.43 20.43
CA HIS A 332 -8.39 -10.43 20.32
C HIS A 332 -7.92 -9.19 19.54
N ILE A 333 -7.12 -8.36 20.18
CA ILE A 333 -6.56 -7.15 19.57
C ILE A 333 -5.04 -7.23 19.66
N LEU A 334 -4.36 -7.12 18.52
CA LEU A 334 -2.90 -7.00 18.43
C LEU A 334 -2.55 -5.62 17.87
N ILE A 335 -1.80 -4.85 18.64
CA ILE A 335 -1.34 -3.51 18.23
C ILE A 335 0.16 -3.51 18.09
N SER A 336 0.67 -3.07 16.95
CA SER A 336 2.09 -2.76 16.74
C SER A 336 2.28 -1.25 16.93
N TYR A 337 3.23 -0.86 17.78
CA TYR A 337 3.53 0.54 18.03
C TYR A 337 5.00 0.76 18.41
N ASN A 338 5.57 1.87 17.96
CA ASN A 338 6.99 2.18 18.12
C ASN A 338 7.23 2.95 19.43
N ASP A 339 8.40 2.74 20.06
CA ASP A 339 8.82 3.42 21.31
C ASP A 339 8.95 4.95 21.15
N ASN A 340 9.20 5.44 19.92
CA ASN A 340 9.24 6.87 19.59
C ASN A 340 7.88 7.42 19.14
N GLY A 341 6.79 6.69 19.35
CA GLY A 341 5.45 7.11 19.01
C GLY A 341 4.91 8.23 19.90
N MET A 342 3.85 8.92 19.44
CA MET A 342 3.22 10.02 20.18
C MET A 342 2.45 9.56 21.43
N ILE A 343 2.07 8.28 21.52
CA ILE A 343 1.32 7.69 22.63
C ILE A 343 2.27 6.80 23.42
N LYS A 344 2.27 6.94 24.74
CA LYS A 344 3.14 6.15 25.60
C LYS A 344 2.65 4.71 25.72
N LYS A 345 3.59 3.80 25.96
CA LYS A 345 3.33 2.38 26.19
C LYS A 345 2.29 2.15 27.28
N GLU A 346 2.42 2.89 28.38
CA GLU A 346 1.56 2.79 29.57
C GLU A 346 0.11 3.19 29.24
N ASP A 347 -0.05 4.25 28.42
CA ASP A 347 -1.38 4.75 27.99
C ASP A 347 -2.11 3.69 27.15
N ILE A 348 -1.41 3.03 26.22
CA ILE A 348 -1.99 1.95 25.38
C ILE A 348 -2.44 0.77 26.27
N ILE A 349 -1.62 0.38 27.23
CA ILE A 349 -1.95 -0.69 28.19
C ILE A 349 -3.20 -0.31 29.01
N GLU A 350 -3.28 0.94 29.46
CA GLU A 350 -4.40 1.44 30.26
C GLU A 350 -5.70 1.44 29.44
N MET A 351 -5.67 1.95 28.20
CA MET A 351 -6.84 1.94 27.30
C MET A 351 -7.38 0.52 27.09
N LEU A 352 -6.50 -0.46 26.82
CA LEU A 352 -6.89 -1.85 26.62
C LEU A 352 -7.44 -2.49 27.91
N LYS A 353 -6.87 -2.18 29.06
CA LYS A 353 -7.38 -2.65 30.36
C LYS A 353 -8.74 -2.03 30.70
N ASN A 354 -8.93 -0.73 30.43
CA ASN A 354 -10.20 -0.04 30.63
C ASN A 354 -11.32 -0.63 29.74
N LYS A 355 -10.95 -1.13 28.55
CA LYS A 355 -11.86 -1.92 27.70
C LYS A 355 -12.24 -3.29 28.30
N GLY A 356 -11.62 -3.71 29.40
CA GLY A 356 -11.85 -4.99 30.05
C GLY A 356 -11.02 -6.15 29.53
N HIS A 357 -9.92 -5.87 28.82
CA HIS A 357 -9.02 -6.87 28.29
C HIS A 357 -7.86 -7.19 29.24
N GLU A 358 -7.33 -8.40 29.17
CA GLU A 358 -6.01 -8.75 29.69
C GLU A 358 -4.97 -8.39 28.62
N VAL A 359 -3.82 -7.84 29.05
CA VAL A 359 -2.83 -7.29 28.12
C VAL A 359 -1.46 -7.91 28.40
N SER A 360 -0.83 -8.45 27.36
CA SER A 360 0.58 -8.81 27.32
C SER A 360 1.33 -7.93 26.33
N VAL A 361 2.62 -7.69 26.59
CA VAL A 361 3.45 -6.83 25.71
C VAL A 361 4.75 -7.56 25.40
N GLU A 362 5.01 -7.71 24.10
CA GLU A 362 6.29 -8.20 23.59
C GLU A 362 7.09 -7.01 23.05
N GLU A 363 8.35 -6.86 23.52
CA GLU A 363 9.29 -5.84 23.04
C GLU A 363 10.26 -6.48 22.05
N ILE A 364 10.27 -5.98 20.81
CA ILE A 364 11.14 -6.45 19.75
C ILE A 364 12.17 -5.36 19.43
N ARG A 365 13.45 -5.66 19.68
CA ARG A 365 14.56 -4.73 19.47
C ARG A 365 15.28 -5.03 18.17
N TYR A 366 15.39 -4.04 17.30
CA TYR A 366 16.17 -4.16 16.08
C TYR A 366 17.06 -2.94 15.83
N LYS A 367 18.16 -3.15 15.10
CA LYS A 367 19.04 -2.05 14.70
C LYS A 367 18.36 -1.22 13.63
N ASN A 368 18.27 0.08 13.86
CA ASN A 368 17.78 1.01 12.84
C ASN A 368 18.73 1.01 11.64
N LEU A 369 18.24 0.77 10.44
CA LEU A 369 19.02 0.93 9.22
C LEU A 369 19.20 2.42 8.97
N LYS A 370 20.41 2.94 9.26
CA LYS A 370 20.73 4.36 9.15
C LYS A 370 20.62 4.85 7.71
N SER A 371 19.87 5.91 7.53
CA SER A 371 19.82 6.71 6.32
C SER A 371 20.86 7.85 6.25
N ARG A 372 21.78 7.98 7.25
CA ARG A 372 22.82 9.03 7.27
C ARG A 372 24.16 8.52 7.83
N PRO A 373 25.32 8.86 7.18
CA PRO A 373 26.64 8.37 7.57
C PRO A 373 27.15 8.82 8.96
N ASN A 374 26.56 9.86 9.56
CA ASN A 374 27.10 10.56 10.74
C ASN A 374 26.32 10.40 12.04
N LYS A 375 25.34 9.49 12.16
CA LYS A 375 24.69 9.19 13.43
C LYS A 375 25.33 8.00 14.13
N LYS A 376 25.60 8.12 15.44
CA LYS A 376 26.24 7.08 16.27
C LYS A 376 25.44 5.77 16.23
N MET A 377 26.16 4.65 16.31
CA MET A 377 25.69 3.29 15.99
C MET A 377 24.77 2.63 17.04
N ASP A 378 24.31 3.38 18.07
CA ASP A 378 23.63 2.83 19.25
C ASP A 378 22.12 3.09 19.36
N ASP A 379 21.47 3.67 18.34
CA ASP A 379 20.03 3.87 18.37
C ASP A 379 19.31 2.54 18.04
N LYS A 380 19.14 1.69 19.03
CA LYS A 380 18.18 0.57 18.99
C LYS A 380 16.79 1.17 19.01
N VAL A 381 15.95 0.77 18.09
CA VAL A 381 14.52 1.09 18.07
C VAL A 381 13.78 -0.11 18.59
N SER A 382 12.87 0.10 19.55
CA SER A 382 11.98 -0.93 20.03
C SER A 382 10.61 -0.81 19.37
N GLU A 383 10.11 -1.92 18.87
CA GLU A 383 8.72 -2.07 18.46
C GLU A 383 8.01 -2.90 19.52
N TYR A 384 6.86 -2.45 19.98
CA TYR A 384 6.01 -3.17 20.90
C TYR A 384 4.87 -3.85 20.18
N LEU A 385 4.61 -5.10 20.52
CA LEU A 385 3.38 -5.80 20.17
C LEU A 385 2.54 -5.92 21.45
N PHE A 386 1.42 -5.18 21.47
CA PHE A 386 0.43 -5.25 22.54
C PHE A 386 -0.64 -6.26 22.14
N TYR A 387 -0.63 -7.42 22.78
CA TYR A 387 -1.68 -8.41 22.56
C TYR A 387 -2.67 -8.37 23.70
N SER A 388 -3.94 -8.24 23.38
CA SER A 388 -4.99 -8.18 24.38
C SER A 388 -6.15 -9.11 24.07
N THR A 389 -6.69 -9.71 25.13
CA THR A 389 -7.80 -10.67 25.06
C THR A 389 -8.92 -10.28 26.02
N ALA A 390 -10.17 -10.37 25.56
CA ALA A 390 -11.32 -10.10 26.43
C ALA A 390 -11.41 -11.13 27.56
N LYS A 391 -11.63 -10.69 28.81
CA LYS A 391 -11.62 -11.53 30.02
C LYS A 391 -12.60 -12.72 30.00
N ASN A 392 -13.58 -12.74 29.11
CA ASN A 392 -14.59 -13.82 29.03
C ASN A 392 -14.37 -14.80 27.85
N SER A 393 -13.28 -14.68 27.08
CA SER A 393 -13.04 -15.54 25.91
C SER A 393 -12.54 -16.95 26.24
N PHE A 394 -12.19 -17.25 27.50
CA PHE A 394 -11.70 -18.56 27.95
C PHE A 394 -12.79 -19.53 28.46
N LYS A 395 -14.08 -19.17 28.46
CA LYS A 395 -15.13 -20.03 29.03
C LYS A 395 -15.78 -21.03 28.06
N ASN A 396 -15.39 -21.11 26.80
CA ASN A 396 -15.99 -22.01 25.81
C ASN A 396 -14.98 -22.94 25.12
N ILE A 397 -14.07 -23.54 25.89
CA ILE A 397 -13.28 -24.71 25.46
C ILE A 397 -13.47 -25.79 26.52
N GLU A 398 -14.62 -26.42 26.48
CA GLU A 398 -14.89 -27.77 26.97
C GLU A 398 -15.57 -28.59 25.88
#